data_8f39decbbfb89997fd68facbab0aef15
#
_entry.id   8f39decbbfb89997fd68facbab0aef15
#
_cell.length_a   1.000
_cell.length_b   1.000
_cell.length_c   1.000
_cell.angle_alpha   90.00
_cell.angle_beta   90.00
_cell.angle_gamma   90.00
#
_symmetry.space_group_name_H-M   'P 1'
#
loop_
_entity.id
_entity.type
_entity.pdbx_description
1 polymer ?
#
loop_
_entity_poly.entity_id
_entity_poly.type
_entity_poly.pdbx_seq_one_letter_code
_entity_poly.pdbx_strand_id
1 'polypeptide(L)'
;MKTADPLLKNEYSKRVYARLGLRRPFTVQQETRHYRMPVLQEHGGHVVLRSGPEIPSTEWTNLEYSTPPTDPTTWFAPLATATGENILQGFWDFGKPDLDGIWTSNADRAPGLVRYVDSMGGRFGRIQIIRQEPTSIREARWGLHLDDNNRLNPMANGWVVRLWFQLTDDPDSSLVLRRGQFDRANEVRVPLRRGTQVLVDSEALFHSGCHKGPDRRYALIVSLESTDHLDGWVRSQLP
;
A
#
# COMPACT_ATOMS: atom_id res chain seq x y z
N MET A 1 -33.92 -9.73 -2.29
CA MET A 1 -32.99 -8.66 -1.86
C MET A 1 -31.61 -9.01 -2.43
N LYS A 2 -31.03 -8.20 -3.36
CA LYS A 2 -29.65 -8.39 -3.79
C LYS A 2 -28.76 -8.07 -2.58
N THR A 3 -28.01 -9.04 -2.10
CA THR A 3 -26.96 -8.79 -1.09
C THR A 3 -25.97 -7.79 -1.70
N ALA A 4 -25.75 -6.68 -1.00
CA ALA A 4 -24.77 -5.69 -1.45
C ALA A 4 -23.40 -6.36 -1.56
N ASP A 5 -22.68 -6.05 -2.66
CA ASP A 5 -21.34 -6.56 -2.92
C ASP A 5 -20.44 -6.34 -1.67
N PRO A 6 -19.78 -7.39 -1.16
CA PRO A 6 -18.90 -7.29 0.01
C PRO A 6 -17.80 -6.22 -0.13
N LEU A 7 -17.26 -6.04 -1.34
CA LEU A 7 -16.26 -5.01 -1.64
C LEU A 7 -16.82 -3.60 -1.44
N LEU A 8 -18.05 -3.34 -1.94
CA LEU A 8 -18.72 -2.06 -1.75
C LEU A 8 -18.97 -1.75 -0.27
N LYS A 9 -19.40 -2.75 0.50
CA LYS A 9 -19.62 -2.60 1.94
C LYS A 9 -18.34 -2.26 2.68
N ASN A 10 -17.25 -2.89 2.32
CA ASN A 10 -15.95 -2.69 2.96
C ASN A 10 -15.40 -1.28 2.67
N GLU A 11 -15.39 -0.86 1.43
CA GLU A 11 -14.92 0.47 1.02
C GLU A 11 -15.78 1.60 1.61
N TYR A 12 -17.10 1.43 1.64
CA TYR A 12 -17.97 2.41 2.28
C TYR A 12 -17.67 2.54 3.78
N SER A 13 -17.51 1.41 4.49
CA SER A 13 -17.17 1.43 5.91
C SER A 13 -15.79 2.08 6.16
N LYS A 14 -14.77 1.79 5.36
CA LYS A 14 -13.45 2.45 5.44
C LYS A 14 -13.59 3.97 5.37
N ARG A 15 -14.34 4.48 4.40
CA ARG A 15 -14.56 5.92 4.22
C ARG A 15 -15.32 6.56 5.37
N VAL A 16 -16.32 5.87 5.93
CA VAL A 16 -17.08 6.37 7.09
C VAL A 16 -16.19 6.44 8.32
N TYR A 17 -15.46 5.37 8.65
CA TYR A 17 -14.55 5.36 9.80
C TYR A 17 -13.43 6.38 9.65
N ALA A 18 -12.86 6.51 8.46
CA ALA A 18 -11.85 7.51 8.18
C ALA A 18 -12.39 8.94 8.37
N ARG A 19 -13.60 9.24 7.87
CA ARG A 19 -14.22 10.57 8.02
C ARG A 19 -14.51 10.95 9.47
N LEU A 20 -14.88 9.97 10.27
CA LEU A 20 -15.18 10.19 11.69
C LEU A 20 -13.91 10.19 12.55
N GLY A 21 -12.72 9.94 11.98
CA GLY A 21 -11.48 9.76 12.71
C GLY A 21 -11.49 8.54 13.63
N LEU A 22 -12.43 7.62 13.41
CA LEU A 22 -12.62 6.44 14.23
C LEU A 22 -11.74 5.30 13.70
N ARG A 23 -11.20 4.51 14.62
CA ARG A 23 -10.54 3.25 14.27
C ARG A 23 -11.58 2.15 14.11
N ARG A 24 -11.31 1.23 13.22
CA ARG A 24 -12.13 0.03 13.10
C ARG A 24 -11.99 -0.81 14.37
N PRO A 25 -13.08 -1.47 14.82
CA PRO A 25 -13.06 -2.24 16.07
C PRO A 25 -12.10 -3.44 16.05
N PHE A 26 -11.66 -3.87 14.88
CA PHE A 26 -10.71 -4.99 14.70
C PHE A 26 -9.27 -4.52 14.41
N THR A 27 -8.99 -3.22 14.46
CA THR A 27 -7.63 -2.71 14.32
C THR A 27 -6.83 -2.99 15.59
N VAL A 28 -5.64 -3.57 15.45
CA VAL A 28 -4.74 -3.88 16.56
C VAL A 28 -4.26 -2.60 17.23
N GLN A 29 -4.00 -2.65 18.53
CA GLN A 29 -3.54 -1.49 19.31
C GLN A 29 -2.21 -0.94 18.78
N GLN A 30 -2.09 0.37 18.79
CA GLN A 30 -0.95 1.07 18.17
C GLN A 30 0.37 0.83 18.92
N GLU A 31 0.32 0.61 20.22
CA GLU A 31 1.50 0.40 21.06
C GLU A 31 2.31 -0.86 20.66
N THR A 32 1.63 -1.88 20.13
CA THR A 32 2.28 -3.13 19.72
C THR A 32 3.01 -3.03 18.37
N ARG A 33 2.69 -2.03 17.56
CA ARG A 33 3.26 -1.86 16.21
C ARG A 33 4.72 -1.43 16.24
N HIS A 34 5.03 -0.51 17.14
CA HIS A 34 6.32 0.16 17.19
C HIS A 34 7.44 -0.77 17.65
N TYR A 35 7.14 -1.82 18.40
CA TYR A 35 8.12 -2.80 18.82
C TYR A 35 8.68 -3.66 17.68
N ARG A 36 7.94 -3.75 16.58
CA ARG A 36 8.25 -4.64 15.46
C ARG A 36 8.96 -3.96 14.31
N MET A 37 8.93 -2.64 14.29
CA MET A 37 9.52 -1.83 13.23
C MET A 37 10.11 -0.54 13.83
N PRO A 38 11.25 -0.62 14.56
CA PRO A 38 11.86 0.53 15.21
C PRO A 38 12.16 1.69 14.26
N VAL A 39 12.61 1.40 13.03
CA VAL A 39 12.90 2.44 12.05
C VAL A 39 11.66 3.28 11.70
N LEU A 40 10.47 2.69 11.63
CA LEU A 40 9.24 3.47 11.39
C LEU A 40 8.86 4.34 12.59
N GLN A 41 9.11 3.86 13.81
CA GLN A 41 8.89 4.65 15.02
C GLN A 41 9.81 5.88 15.05
N GLU A 42 11.10 5.68 14.78
CA GLU A 42 12.11 6.75 14.72
C GLU A 42 11.75 7.84 13.69
N HIS A 43 11.12 7.43 12.58
CA HIS A 43 10.73 8.32 11.48
C HIS A 43 9.23 8.71 11.48
N GLY A 44 8.51 8.50 12.58
CA GLY A 44 7.11 8.96 12.71
C GLY A 44 6.10 8.21 11.86
N GLY A 45 6.39 6.95 11.51
CA GLY A 45 5.48 6.02 10.82
C GLY A 45 5.72 5.91 9.30
N HIS A 46 6.68 6.62 8.74
CA HIS A 46 7.10 6.44 7.35
C HIS A 46 8.59 6.74 7.18
N VAL A 47 9.20 6.16 6.18
CA VAL A 47 10.60 6.41 5.83
C VAL A 47 10.77 6.39 4.31
N VAL A 48 11.52 7.37 3.80
CA VAL A 48 11.91 7.43 2.38
C VAL A 48 13.26 6.76 2.25
N LEU A 49 13.39 5.85 1.30
CA LEU A 49 14.59 5.07 1.07
C LEU A 49 15.35 5.60 -0.15
N ARG A 50 16.56 5.10 -0.36
CA ARG A 50 17.31 5.33 -1.60
C ARG A 50 16.47 4.94 -2.81
N SER A 51 16.83 5.45 -3.99
CA SER A 51 16.17 5.08 -5.24
C SER A 51 16.24 3.57 -5.46
N GLY A 52 15.09 2.97 -5.76
CA GLY A 52 14.99 1.56 -6.11
C GLY A 52 15.58 1.25 -7.49
N PRO A 53 15.61 -0.03 -7.88
CA PRO A 53 16.15 -0.46 -9.17
C PRO A 53 15.32 0.05 -10.36
N GLU A 54 15.93 0.15 -11.51
CA GLU A 54 15.20 0.35 -12.77
C GLU A 54 14.46 -0.93 -13.15
N ILE A 55 13.17 -0.80 -13.39
CA ILE A 55 12.29 -1.88 -13.86
C ILE A 55 11.81 -1.53 -15.28
N PRO A 56 11.90 -2.44 -16.24
CA PRO A 56 11.38 -2.24 -17.60
C PRO A 56 9.87 -1.95 -17.57
N SER A 57 9.41 -0.95 -18.31
CA SER A 57 8.00 -0.57 -18.32
C SER A 57 7.06 -1.69 -18.79
N THR A 58 7.55 -2.62 -19.59
CA THR A 58 6.81 -3.81 -20.02
C THR A 58 6.35 -4.70 -18.88
N GLU A 59 7.04 -4.67 -17.74
CA GLU A 59 6.70 -5.48 -16.57
C GLU A 59 5.51 -4.92 -15.76
N TRP A 60 5.07 -3.71 -16.04
CA TRP A 60 3.94 -3.10 -15.33
C TRP A 60 2.89 -2.47 -16.25
N THR A 61 3.17 -2.22 -17.53
CA THR A 61 2.16 -1.71 -18.47
C THR A 61 1.28 -2.79 -19.08
N ASN A 62 1.79 -4.03 -19.24
CA ASN A 62 1.16 -5.13 -19.97
C ASN A 62 0.50 -6.18 -19.06
N LEU A 63 0.15 -5.80 -17.82
CA LEU A 63 -0.50 -6.69 -16.86
C LEU A 63 -2.02 -6.67 -17.02
N GLU A 64 -2.68 -7.62 -16.39
CA GLU A 64 -4.13 -7.65 -16.29
C GLU A 64 -4.59 -6.72 -15.16
N TYR A 65 -5.23 -5.62 -15.54
CA TYR A 65 -5.73 -4.61 -14.62
C TYR A 65 -7.23 -4.73 -14.42
N SER A 66 -7.67 -4.57 -13.17
CA SER A 66 -9.08 -4.41 -12.81
C SER A 66 -9.25 -3.20 -11.88
N THR A 67 -10.48 -2.67 -11.82
CA THR A 67 -10.81 -1.52 -10.98
C THR A 67 -11.92 -1.88 -10.02
N PRO A 68 -11.86 -1.45 -8.75
CA PRO A 68 -12.96 -1.63 -7.83
C PRO A 68 -14.16 -0.77 -8.28
N PRO A 69 -15.40 -1.24 -8.09
CA PRO A 69 -16.60 -0.52 -8.51
C PRO A 69 -16.75 0.88 -7.88
N THR A 70 -16.02 1.14 -6.79
CA THR A 70 -16.10 2.39 -6.01
C THR A 70 -15.05 3.43 -6.37
N ASP A 71 -14.05 3.06 -7.18
CA ASP A 71 -12.97 3.97 -7.59
C ASP A 71 -12.59 3.72 -9.06
N PRO A 72 -13.25 4.40 -10.01
CA PRO A 72 -12.96 4.24 -11.43
C PRO A 72 -11.65 4.90 -11.87
N THR A 73 -10.98 5.65 -11.00
CA THR A 73 -9.74 6.37 -11.32
C THR A 73 -8.47 5.57 -10.98
N THR A 74 -8.63 4.49 -10.21
CA THR A 74 -7.54 3.64 -9.78
C THR A 74 -7.74 2.21 -10.26
N TRP A 75 -6.74 1.67 -10.93
CA TRP A 75 -6.71 0.31 -11.45
C TRP A 75 -5.61 -0.48 -10.76
N PHE A 76 -5.83 -1.76 -10.55
CA PHE A 76 -4.91 -2.64 -9.86
C PHE A 76 -4.58 -3.85 -10.72
N ALA A 77 -3.29 -4.20 -10.79
CA ALA A 77 -2.82 -5.48 -11.30
C ALA A 77 -2.21 -6.26 -10.12
N PRO A 78 -2.92 -7.25 -9.57
CA PRO A 78 -2.39 -8.09 -8.52
C PRO A 78 -1.18 -8.88 -9.00
N LEU A 79 -0.07 -8.85 -8.25
CA LEU A 79 1.09 -9.72 -8.43
C LEU A 79 1.09 -10.84 -7.38
N ALA A 80 0.58 -10.57 -6.17
CA ALA A 80 0.34 -11.61 -5.17
C ALA A 80 -0.99 -11.37 -4.43
N THR A 81 -1.73 -12.44 -4.21
CA THR A 81 -3.05 -12.45 -3.54
C THR A 81 -3.18 -13.62 -2.58
N ALA A 82 -4.29 -13.69 -1.86
CA ALA A 82 -4.58 -14.79 -0.95
C ALA A 82 -4.76 -16.16 -1.65
N THR A 83 -5.07 -16.17 -2.96
CA THR A 83 -5.40 -17.38 -3.73
C THR A 83 -4.46 -17.63 -4.90
N GLY A 84 -3.63 -16.68 -5.29
CA GLY A 84 -2.81 -16.73 -6.51
C GLY A 84 -3.59 -16.36 -7.80
N GLU A 85 -4.85 -15.97 -7.69
CA GLU A 85 -5.66 -15.48 -8.80
C GLU A 85 -5.58 -13.96 -8.94
N ASN A 86 -5.80 -13.41 -10.14
CA ASN A 86 -5.80 -11.96 -10.41
C ASN A 86 -7.09 -11.29 -9.88
N ILE A 87 -7.31 -11.31 -8.56
CA ILE A 87 -8.51 -10.81 -7.88
C ILE A 87 -8.20 -9.64 -6.95
N LEU A 88 -9.20 -8.79 -6.67
CA LEU A 88 -9.06 -7.62 -5.79
C LEU A 88 -9.51 -7.85 -4.34
N GLN A 89 -10.11 -9.02 -4.04
CA GLN A 89 -10.55 -9.37 -2.69
C GLN A 89 -9.40 -9.31 -1.69
N GLY A 90 -9.73 -8.88 -0.46
CA GLY A 90 -8.76 -8.80 0.62
C GLY A 90 -8.45 -10.20 1.20
N PHE A 91 -7.29 -10.33 1.82
CA PHE A 91 -6.89 -11.57 2.50
C PHE A 91 -7.91 -12.01 3.55
N TRP A 92 -8.50 -11.06 4.27
CA TRP A 92 -9.53 -11.34 5.28
C TRP A 92 -10.83 -11.93 4.71
N ASP A 93 -11.13 -11.72 3.44
CA ASP A 93 -12.30 -12.33 2.78
C ASP A 93 -12.12 -13.85 2.64
N PHE A 94 -10.87 -14.32 2.69
CA PHE A 94 -10.46 -15.72 2.67
C PHE A 94 -10.04 -16.24 4.07
N GLY A 95 -10.26 -15.45 5.13
CA GLY A 95 -9.88 -15.84 6.48
C GLY A 95 -8.37 -15.90 6.72
N LYS A 96 -7.56 -15.24 5.89
CA LYS A 96 -6.10 -15.24 5.95
C LYS A 96 -5.54 -13.90 6.43
N PRO A 97 -4.40 -13.87 7.17
CA PRO A 97 -3.64 -12.65 7.38
C PRO A 97 -2.99 -12.18 6.07
N ASP A 98 -2.79 -10.87 5.93
CA ASP A 98 -2.11 -10.27 4.75
C ASP A 98 -0.58 -10.48 4.81
N LEU A 99 -0.17 -11.75 4.94
CA LEU A 99 1.22 -12.23 5.08
C LEU A 99 1.51 -13.51 4.30
N ASP A 100 0.49 -14.13 3.72
CA ASP A 100 0.60 -15.41 3.01
C ASP A 100 0.23 -15.22 1.54
N GLY A 101 0.94 -14.29 0.88
CA GLY A 101 0.77 -13.98 -0.53
C GLY A 101 1.21 -15.13 -1.43
N ILE A 102 0.37 -15.43 -2.42
CA ILE A 102 0.66 -16.39 -3.49
C ILE A 102 0.79 -15.61 -4.78
N TRP A 103 1.91 -15.79 -5.50
CA TRP A 103 2.13 -15.14 -6.79
C TRP A 103 1.03 -15.48 -7.80
N THR A 104 0.62 -14.49 -8.58
CA THR A 104 -0.40 -14.63 -9.63
C THR A 104 0.24 -14.77 -11.00
N SER A 105 -0.54 -15.03 -12.04
CA SER A 105 -0.05 -15.06 -13.43
C SER A 105 0.48 -13.69 -13.91
N ASN A 106 0.10 -12.57 -13.28
CA ASN A 106 0.73 -11.28 -13.55
C ASN A 106 2.21 -11.26 -13.10
N ALA A 107 2.57 -11.99 -12.04
CA ALA A 107 3.94 -12.06 -11.57
C ALA A 107 4.89 -12.71 -12.59
N ASP A 108 4.40 -13.69 -13.38
CA ASP A 108 5.17 -14.33 -14.45
C ASP A 108 5.60 -13.33 -15.53
N ARG A 109 4.83 -12.24 -15.69
CA ARG A 109 5.09 -11.16 -16.64
C ARG A 109 5.95 -10.02 -16.06
N ALA A 110 6.26 -10.08 -14.76
CA ALA A 110 6.95 -9.05 -14.00
C ALA A 110 8.15 -9.59 -13.20
N PRO A 111 9.08 -10.33 -13.83
CA PRO A 111 10.16 -11.03 -13.12
C PRO A 111 11.14 -10.08 -12.40
N GLY A 112 11.33 -8.86 -12.88
CA GLY A 112 12.15 -7.84 -12.21
C GLY A 112 11.50 -7.35 -10.93
N LEU A 113 10.18 -7.14 -10.95
CA LEU A 113 9.42 -6.78 -9.76
C LEU A 113 9.38 -7.91 -8.73
N VAL A 114 9.25 -9.16 -9.17
CA VAL A 114 9.33 -10.34 -8.29
C VAL A 114 10.68 -10.39 -7.60
N ARG A 115 11.79 -10.33 -8.37
CA ARG A 115 13.15 -10.30 -7.79
C ARG A 115 13.36 -9.14 -6.82
N TYR A 116 12.80 -7.98 -7.13
CA TYR A 116 12.86 -6.82 -6.25
C TYR A 116 12.17 -7.11 -4.89
N VAL A 117 10.97 -7.68 -4.91
CA VAL A 117 10.27 -8.07 -3.67
C VAL A 117 11.06 -9.14 -2.92
N ASP A 118 11.54 -10.17 -3.60
CA ASP A 118 12.31 -11.26 -2.98
C ASP A 118 13.59 -10.74 -2.30
N SER A 119 14.19 -9.66 -2.83
CA SER A 119 15.39 -9.05 -2.25
C SER A 119 15.19 -8.43 -0.86
N MET A 120 13.95 -8.14 -0.48
CA MET A 120 13.62 -7.62 0.86
C MET A 120 13.61 -8.72 1.91
N GLY A 121 13.40 -9.98 1.49
CA GLY A 121 13.26 -11.13 2.37
C GLY A 121 11.98 -11.09 3.21
N GLY A 122 11.72 -12.19 3.92
CA GLY A 122 10.57 -12.29 4.81
C GLY A 122 9.26 -12.66 4.10
N ARG A 123 8.18 -12.66 4.88
CA ARG A 123 6.84 -12.96 4.38
C ARG A 123 6.21 -11.70 3.77
N PHE A 124 5.44 -11.91 2.73
CA PHE A 124 4.67 -10.86 2.10
C PHE A 124 3.19 -11.25 1.99
N GLY A 125 2.34 -10.27 1.95
CA GLY A 125 0.92 -10.45 1.69
C GLY A 125 0.55 -9.99 0.28
N ARG A 126 -0.36 -9.02 0.21
CA ARG A 126 -0.78 -8.44 -1.07
C ARG A 126 0.36 -7.66 -1.72
N ILE A 127 0.57 -7.98 -3.00
CA ILE A 127 1.45 -7.21 -3.88
C ILE A 127 0.65 -6.84 -5.12
N GLN A 128 0.68 -5.56 -5.50
CA GLN A 128 -0.08 -5.08 -6.65
C GLN A 128 0.57 -3.86 -7.30
N ILE A 129 0.42 -3.75 -8.61
CA ILE A 129 0.67 -2.49 -9.30
C ILE A 129 -0.61 -1.65 -9.24
N ILE A 130 -0.45 -0.41 -8.83
CA ILE A 130 -1.50 0.60 -8.94
C ILE A 130 -1.24 1.41 -10.21
N ARG A 131 -2.25 1.50 -11.08
CA ARG A 131 -2.33 2.44 -12.19
C ARG A 131 -3.35 3.50 -11.82
N GLN A 132 -2.93 4.74 -11.74
CA GLN A 132 -3.79 5.86 -11.35
C GLN A 132 -3.89 6.87 -12.48
N GLU A 133 -5.12 7.29 -12.80
CA GLU A 133 -5.40 8.42 -13.67
C GLU A 133 -5.11 9.75 -12.92
N PRO A 134 -4.94 10.88 -13.62
CA PRO A 134 -4.70 12.18 -12.97
C PRO A 134 -5.76 12.53 -11.93
N THR A 135 -5.31 13.03 -10.79
CA THR A 135 -6.15 13.44 -9.66
C THR A 135 -5.72 14.80 -9.11
N SER A 136 -6.66 15.55 -8.55
CA SER A 136 -6.37 16.75 -7.82
C SER A 136 -5.94 16.47 -6.37
N ILE A 137 -5.23 17.41 -5.74
CA ILE A 137 -4.93 17.33 -4.30
C ILE A 137 -6.21 17.29 -3.45
N ARG A 138 -7.32 17.84 -3.93
CA ARG A 138 -8.61 17.78 -3.25
C ARG A 138 -9.15 16.35 -3.24
N GLU A 139 -9.09 15.66 -4.38
CA GLU A 139 -9.51 14.27 -4.52
C GLU A 139 -8.60 13.35 -3.70
N ALA A 140 -7.28 13.53 -3.76
CA ALA A 140 -6.35 12.78 -2.93
C ALA A 140 -6.66 12.94 -1.43
N ARG A 141 -6.91 14.17 -0.97
CA ARG A 141 -7.30 14.43 0.43
C ARG A 141 -8.67 13.83 0.80
N TRP A 142 -9.58 13.77 -0.15
CA TRP A 142 -10.86 13.08 0.04
C TRP A 142 -10.70 11.57 0.13
N GLY A 143 -9.76 11.02 -0.60
CA GLY A 143 -9.41 9.60 -0.62
C GLY A 143 -8.49 9.15 0.52
N LEU A 144 -8.11 10.05 1.46
CA LEU A 144 -7.29 9.67 2.62
C LEU A 144 -7.97 8.57 3.44
N HIS A 145 -7.25 7.47 3.67
CA HIS A 145 -7.73 6.31 4.39
C HIS A 145 -6.61 5.67 5.20
N LEU A 146 -6.99 4.85 6.14
CA LEU A 146 -6.12 3.88 6.81
C LEU A 146 -6.38 2.51 6.19
N ASP A 147 -5.35 1.71 6.03
CA ASP A 147 -5.52 0.30 5.70
C ASP A 147 -6.02 -0.50 6.91
N ASP A 148 -6.40 -1.75 6.69
CA ASP A 148 -6.71 -2.72 7.75
C ASP A 148 -6.05 -4.10 7.46
N ASN A 149 -4.80 -4.04 7.01
CA ASN A 149 -4.02 -5.23 6.63
C ASN A 149 -3.81 -6.20 7.80
N ASN A 150 -3.81 -5.67 9.04
CA ASN A 150 -3.62 -6.45 10.26
C ASN A 150 -4.94 -6.92 10.89
N ARG A 151 -6.04 -6.89 10.15
CA ARG A 151 -7.38 -7.27 10.64
C ARG A 151 -7.42 -8.67 11.25
N LEU A 152 -6.71 -9.63 10.65
CA LEU A 152 -6.60 -11.01 11.14
C LEU A 152 -5.23 -11.29 11.79
N ASN A 153 -4.55 -10.25 12.27
CA ASN A 153 -3.30 -10.33 13.01
C ASN A 153 -3.43 -9.66 14.39
N PRO A 154 -4.34 -10.14 15.27
CA PRO A 154 -4.66 -9.47 16.53
C PRO A 154 -3.49 -9.43 17.52
N MET A 155 -2.58 -10.39 17.44
CA MET A 155 -1.41 -10.46 18.32
C MET A 155 -0.24 -9.61 17.84
N ALA A 156 -0.39 -8.90 16.72
CA ALA A 156 0.65 -8.12 16.06
C ALA A 156 1.96 -8.89 15.80
N ASN A 157 1.85 -10.23 15.69
CA ASN A 157 2.94 -11.09 15.25
C ASN A 157 3.11 -10.90 13.74
N GLY A 158 4.28 -10.37 13.32
CA GLY A 158 4.47 -10.05 11.93
C GLY A 158 3.54 -8.93 11.45
N TRP A 159 3.59 -7.77 12.10
CA TRP A 159 2.80 -6.60 11.73
C TRP A 159 3.00 -6.23 10.26
N VAL A 160 1.92 -6.05 9.52
CA VAL A 160 1.99 -5.70 8.09
C VAL A 160 2.23 -4.21 7.91
N VAL A 161 3.28 -3.87 7.20
CA VAL A 161 3.61 -2.53 6.72
C VAL A 161 3.53 -2.48 5.20
N ARG A 162 3.47 -1.28 4.62
CA ARG A 162 3.39 -1.08 3.17
C ARG A 162 4.66 -0.44 2.63
N LEU A 163 5.25 -1.07 1.61
CA LEU A 163 6.23 -0.43 0.77
C LEU A 163 5.53 0.12 -0.49
N TRP A 164 5.78 1.38 -0.77
CA TRP A 164 5.42 2.06 -2.00
C TRP A 164 6.68 2.23 -2.86
N PHE A 165 6.64 1.74 -4.09
CA PHE A 165 7.73 1.93 -5.05
C PHE A 165 7.20 2.57 -6.33
N GLN A 166 7.64 3.79 -6.61
CA GLN A 166 7.19 4.58 -7.75
C GLN A 166 7.88 4.14 -9.04
N LEU A 167 7.11 3.76 -10.05
CA LEU A 167 7.61 3.23 -11.33
C LEU A 167 7.67 4.28 -12.44
N THR A 168 6.80 5.28 -12.39
CA THR A 168 6.77 6.39 -13.36
C THR A 168 7.37 7.65 -12.78
N ASP A 169 7.89 8.52 -13.63
CA ASP A 169 8.34 9.85 -13.22
C ASP A 169 7.22 10.88 -13.45
N ASP A 170 6.87 11.60 -12.39
CA ASP A 170 5.95 12.71 -12.45
C ASP A 170 6.31 13.72 -11.33
N PRO A 171 6.79 14.92 -11.70
CA PRO A 171 7.23 15.93 -10.74
C PRO A 171 6.14 16.39 -9.79
N ASP A 172 4.88 16.31 -10.19
CA ASP A 172 3.74 16.83 -9.44
C ASP A 172 3.01 15.76 -8.64
N SER A 173 3.45 14.49 -8.72
CA SER A 173 2.92 13.38 -7.92
C SER A 173 3.49 13.37 -6.51
N SER A 174 2.64 13.04 -5.55
CA SER A 174 3.06 12.89 -4.15
C SER A 174 2.23 11.84 -3.41
N LEU A 175 2.87 11.16 -2.46
CA LEU A 175 2.17 10.42 -1.43
C LEU A 175 1.81 11.40 -0.30
N VAL A 176 0.53 11.56 -0.04
CA VAL A 176 0.00 12.42 1.02
C VAL A 176 -0.16 11.59 2.29
N LEU A 177 0.46 12.02 3.38
CA LEU A 177 0.44 11.33 4.67
C LEU A 177 -0.06 12.27 5.77
N ARG A 178 -0.85 11.74 6.73
CA ARG A 178 -1.31 12.45 7.92
C ARG A 178 -1.47 11.51 9.11
N ARG A 179 -1.27 12.02 10.32
CA ARG A 179 -1.60 11.29 11.55
C ARG A 179 -3.11 11.26 11.83
N GLY A 180 -3.82 12.31 11.46
CA GLY A 180 -5.28 12.42 11.57
C GLY A 180 -5.88 12.86 10.25
N GLN A 181 -7.08 12.38 9.91
CA GLN A 181 -7.71 12.69 8.63
C GLN A 181 -7.87 14.20 8.38
N PHE A 182 -8.15 14.96 9.43
CA PHE A 182 -8.37 16.41 9.36
C PHE A 182 -7.13 17.24 9.72
N ASP A 183 -6.02 16.59 10.06
CA ASP A 183 -4.77 17.24 10.43
C ASP A 183 -4.02 17.76 9.20
N ARG A 184 -4.50 18.88 8.68
CA ARG A 184 -3.89 19.55 7.51
C ARG A 184 -2.59 20.27 7.84
N ALA A 185 -2.42 20.70 9.08
CA ALA A 185 -1.24 21.46 9.51
C ALA A 185 0.03 20.56 9.46
N ASN A 186 -0.13 19.28 9.76
CA ASN A 186 0.95 18.29 9.76
C ASN A 186 0.89 17.34 8.55
N GLU A 187 0.31 17.79 7.42
CA GLU A 187 0.31 17.02 6.18
C GLU A 187 1.72 16.92 5.61
N VAL A 188 2.19 15.68 5.47
CA VAL A 188 3.44 15.39 4.77
C VAL A 188 3.12 15.00 3.33
N ARG A 189 3.92 15.51 2.38
CA ARG A 189 3.85 15.12 0.97
C ARG A 189 5.21 14.62 0.56
N VAL A 190 5.30 13.30 0.33
CA VAL A 190 6.51 12.70 -0.19
C VAL A 190 6.44 12.76 -1.72
N PRO A 191 7.39 13.45 -2.38
CA PRO A 191 7.44 13.49 -3.85
C PRO A 191 7.62 12.08 -4.41
N LEU A 192 6.86 11.74 -5.45
CA LEU A 192 6.88 10.43 -6.10
C LEU A 192 7.58 10.53 -7.46
N ARG A 193 8.90 10.54 -7.46
CA ARG A 193 9.73 10.40 -8.66
C ARG A 193 9.93 8.93 -8.98
N ARG A 194 10.28 8.61 -10.22
CA ARG A 194 10.70 7.25 -10.59
C ARG A 194 11.80 6.78 -9.64
N GLY A 195 11.67 5.57 -9.14
CA GLY A 195 12.60 4.98 -8.19
C GLY A 195 12.31 5.34 -6.72
N THR A 196 11.48 6.33 -6.41
CA THR A 196 11.15 6.65 -5.02
C THR A 196 10.54 5.44 -4.31
N GLN A 197 11.11 5.10 -3.17
CA GLN A 197 10.64 4.06 -2.26
C GLN A 197 10.22 4.69 -0.94
N VAL A 198 9.03 4.34 -0.45
CA VAL A 198 8.50 4.82 0.84
C VAL A 198 7.92 3.64 1.61
N LEU A 199 8.49 3.34 2.77
CA LEU A 199 7.87 2.40 3.70
C LEU A 199 6.95 3.16 4.65
N VAL A 200 5.73 2.64 4.85
CA VAL A 200 4.68 3.31 5.64
C VAL A 200 3.97 2.31 6.55
N ASP A 201 3.74 2.70 7.80
CA ASP A 201 2.70 2.08 8.64
C ASP A 201 1.35 2.62 8.18
N SER A 202 0.75 1.95 7.22
CA SER A 202 -0.48 2.37 6.54
C SER A 202 -1.74 2.25 7.41
N GLU A 203 -1.65 1.63 8.59
CA GLU A 203 -2.73 1.63 9.59
C GLU A 203 -2.56 2.73 10.65
N ALA A 204 -1.37 3.31 10.79
CA ALA A 204 -1.11 4.44 11.68
C ALA A 204 -1.27 5.78 10.97
N LEU A 205 -0.91 5.85 9.68
CA LEU A 205 -0.97 7.07 8.90
C LEU A 205 -2.09 7.02 7.86
N PHE A 206 -2.95 8.03 7.86
CA PHE A 206 -3.84 8.30 6.75
C PHE A 206 -3.00 8.61 5.52
N HIS A 207 -3.29 7.93 4.41
CA HIS A 207 -2.50 8.05 3.19
C HIS A 207 -3.36 8.06 1.93
N SER A 208 -2.84 8.71 0.89
CA SER A 208 -3.43 8.68 -0.46
C SER A 208 -2.40 9.16 -1.49
N GLY A 209 -2.48 8.61 -2.70
CA GLY A 209 -1.69 9.09 -3.83
C GLY A 209 -2.33 10.32 -4.48
N CYS A 210 -1.56 11.40 -4.67
CA CYS A 210 -1.93 12.55 -5.49
C CYS A 210 -1.13 12.49 -6.79
N HIS A 211 -1.82 12.50 -7.93
CA HIS A 211 -1.19 12.46 -9.23
C HIS A 211 -1.74 13.56 -10.12
N LYS A 212 -0.94 14.57 -10.42
CA LYS A 212 -1.34 15.75 -11.19
C LYS A 212 -0.87 15.75 -12.66
N GLY A 213 0.04 14.84 -12.99
CA GLY A 213 0.58 14.75 -14.32
C GLY A 213 -0.47 14.36 -15.37
N PRO A 214 -0.18 14.63 -16.67
CA PRO A 214 -1.13 14.34 -17.75
C PRO A 214 -1.24 12.85 -18.06
N ASP A 215 -0.20 12.09 -17.74
CA ASP A 215 -0.10 10.66 -18.05
C ASP A 215 -0.51 9.80 -16.87
N ARG A 216 -0.71 8.51 -17.12
CA ARG A 216 -0.98 7.53 -16.07
C ARG A 216 0.24 7.31 -15.17
N ARG A 217 0.00 7.28 -13.88
CA ARG A 217 1.01 6.95 -12.88
C ARG A 217 0.94 5.48 -12.50
N TYR A 218 2.12 4.87 -12.34
CA TYR A 218 2.23 3.49 -11.88
C TYR A 218 3.13 3.40 -10.65
N ALA A 219 2.71 2.59 -9.70
CA ALA A 219 3.46 2.29 -8.50
C ALA A 219 3.23 0.83 -8.06
N LEU A 220 4.28 0.19 -7.56
CA LEU A 220 4.18 -1.09 -6.87
C LEU A 220 3.86 -0.84 -5.39
N ILE A 221 2.89 -1.57 -4.87
CA ILE A 221 2.57 -1.61 -3.45
C ILE A 221 2.79 -3.02 -2.94
N VAL A 222 3.53 -3.14 -1.84
CA VAL A 222 3.90 -4.42 -1.23
C VAL A 222 3.48 -4.43 0.23
N SER A 223 2.69 -5.42 0.66
CA SER A 223 2.50 -5.77 2.07
C SER A 223 3.66 -6.63 2.54
N LEU A 224 4.36 -6.21 3.57
CA LEU A 224 5.52 -6.89 4.14
C LEU A 224 5.31 -7.18 5.62
N GLU A 225 5.81 -8.32 6.09
CA GLU A 225 5.89 -8.61 7.51
C GLU A 225 6.98 -7.76 8.16
N SER A 226 6.63 -7.01 9.20
CA SER A 226 7.61 -6.27 10.00
C SER A 226 8.41 -7.22 10.87
N THR A 227 9.69 -7.39 10.53
CA THR A 227 10.65 -8.26 11.22
C THR A 227 11.96 -7.51 11.42
N ASP A 228 12.85 -8.04 12.27
CA ASP A 228 14.21 -7.50 12.43
C ASP A 228 14.98 -7.56 11.09
N HIS A 229 14.70 -8.56 10.26
CA HIS A 229 15.29 -8.67 8.93
C HIS A 229 14.85 -7.50 8.04
N LEU A 230 13.55 -7.20 7.99
CA LEU A 230 13.04 -6.06 7.22
C LEU A 230 13.54 -4.73 7.77
N ASP A 231 13.61 -4.56 9.11
CA ASP A 231 14.18 -3.35 9.73
C ASP A 231 15.64 -3.15 9.31
N GLY A 232 16.44 -4.21 9.33
CA GLY A 232 17.83 -4.19 8.86
C GLY A 232 17.96 -3.87 7.37
N TRP A 233 17.12 -4.46 6.53
CA TRP A 233 17.08 -4.13 5.10
C TRP A 233 16.72 -2.65 4.88
N VAL A 234 15.68 -2.15 5.55
CA VAL A 234 15.26 -0.74 5.45
C VAL A 234 16.39 0.20 5.87
N ARG A 235 17.07 -0.08 7.00
CA ARG A 235 18.20 0.73 7.47
C ARG A 235 19.35 0.75 6.46
N SER A 236 19.60 -0.35 5.75
CA SER A 236 20.61 -0.42 4.70
C SER A 236 20.25 0.42 3.46
N GLN A 237 18.97 0.75 3.29
CA GLN A 237 18.44 1.55 2.19
C GLN A 237 18.22 3.03 2.57
N LEU A 238 18.53 3.45 3.78
CA LEU A 238 18.45 4.87 4.15
C LEU A 238 19.44 5.70 3.31
N PRO A 239 19.10 6.97 2.97
CA PRO A 239 19.95 7.85 2.17
C PRO A 239 21.30 8.14 2.80
#